data_5ab36663297da409c7cb5631a892c6d5
#
_entry.id   5ab36663297da409c7cb5631a892c6d5
#
_cell.length_a   1.000
_cell.length_b   1.000
_cell.length_c   1.000
_cell.angle_alpha   90.00
_cell.angle_beta   90.00
_cell.angle_gamma   90.00
#
_symmetry.space_group_name_H-M   'P 1'
#
loop_
_entity.id
_entity.type
_entity.pdbx_description
1 polymer ?
#
loop_
_entity_poly.entity_id
_entity_poly.type
_entity_poly.pdbx_seq_one_letter_code
_entity_poly.pdbx_strand_id
1 'polypeptide(L)'
;DYPFLIQADNVIVRFMRFRLGDREVAHHEGDGLGGSGHRNVMVDHCSVSWSIDECISVYGMTDFTVQWCIASHSLHSSGHQKGAHGYGGNWGGSGASYHHNLVANHTSRTPRLGPSPHTQTDERMDLRNNVIYNYGSNGCYGGEGMTVNIVNNYFKPGKTTNTMPERIAGPGIRTV
;
A
#
# COMPACT_ATOMS: atom_id res chain seq x y z
N ASP A 1 16.67 7.87 6.95
CA ASP A 1 15.54 7.94 7.88
C ASP A 1 14.46 8.95 7.46
N TYR A 2 14.35 9.24 6.16
CA TYR A 2 13.27 10.07 5.61
C TYR A 2 12.46 9.27 4.57
N PRO A 3 11.14 9.53 4.45
CA PRO A 3 10.34 8.91 3.42
C PRO A 3 10.80 9.31 2.01
N PHE A 4 10.64 8.40 1.06
CA PHE A 4 10.84 8.72 -0.34
C PHE A 4 9.50 9.15 -0.95
N LEU A 5 9.41 10.39 -1.42
CA LEU A 5 8.20 10.94 -1.99
C LEU A 5 8.35 11.24 -3.48
N ILE A 6 7.42 10.72 -4.27
CA ILE A 6 7.29 11.05 -5.69
C ILE A 6 6.56 12.38 -5.80
N GLN A 7 7.24 13.41 -6.30
CA GLN A 7 6.75 14.77 -6.41
C GLN A 7 6.89 15.34 -7.83
N ALA A 8 6.80 14.48 -8.84
CA ALA A 8 6.87 14.89 -10.24
C ALA A 8 6.09 13.91 -11.13
N ASP A 9 5.70 14.39 -12.30
CA ASP A 9 5.17 13.58 -13.38
C ASP A 9 6.30 12.90 -14.17
N ASN A 10 5.96 11.85 -14.92
CA ASN A 10 6.86 11.14 -15.84
C ASN A 10 8.10 10.56 -15.12
N VAL A 11 7.88 9.87 -14.02
CA VAL A 11 8.93 9.31 -13.15
C VAL A 11 8.96 7.79 -13.23
N ILE A 12 10.15 7.22 -13.34
CA ILE A 12 10.39 5.79 -13.17
C ILE A 12 11.34 5.59 -12.00
N VAL A 13 10.89 4.84 -10.99
CA VAL A 13 11.68 4.42 -9.83
C VAL A 13 11.96 2.93 -9.95
N ARG A 14 13.22 2.54 -10.14
CA ARG A 14 13.57 1.13 -10.37
C ARG A 14 14.78 0.68 -9.57
N PHE A 15 14.73 -0.60 -9.16
CA PHE A 15 15.85 -1.30 -8.51
C PHE A 15 16.35 -0.62 -7.23
N MET A 16 15.46 0.04 -6.52
CA MET A 16 15.77 0.76 -5.28
C MET A 16 15.36 -0.03 -4.04
N ARG A 17 16.05 0.23 -2.94
CA ARG A 17 15.73 -0.31 -1.62
C ARG A 17 15.48 0.83 -0.66
N PHE A 18 14.27 0.91 -0.14
CA PHE A 18 13.86 1.92 0.85
C PHE A 18 13.76 1.25 2.21
N ARG A 19 14.50 1.76 3.19
CA ARG A 19 14.58 1.25 4.56
C ARG A 19 14.47 2.43 5.51
N LEU A 20 13.23 2.82 5.81
CA LEU A 20 12.97 4.04 6.56
C LEU A 20 13.53 3.95 7.99
N GLY A 21 13.10 2.96 8.77
CA GLY A 21 13.44 2.87 10.19
C GLY A 21 12.67 3.88 11.05
N ASP A 22 12.96 3.90 12.33
CA ASP A 22 12.25 4.69 13.34
C ASP A 22 13.13 5.65 14.14
N ARG A 23 14.38 5.85 13.77
CA ARG A 23 15.32 6.70 14.51
C ARG A 23 14.88 8.15 14.59
N GLU A 24 14.31 8.67 13.51
CA GLU A 24 13.90 10.07 13.37
C GLU A 24 12.38 10.24 13.39
N VAL A 25 11.69 9.32 14.05
CA VAL A 25 10.22 9.30 14.07
C VAL A 25 9.59 10.57 14.65
N ALA A 26 10.28 11.25 15.52
CA ALA A 26 9.83 12.52 16.09
C ALA A 26 9.68 13.65 15.05
N HIS A 27 10.31 13.49 13.90
CA HIS A 27 10.33 14.49 12.84
C HIS A 27 9.48 14.14 11.63
N HIS A 28 9.01 12.88 11.52
CA HIS A 28 8.15 12.43 10.42
C HIS A 28 7.32 11.20 10.82
N GLU A 29 6.16 11.08 10.22
CA GLU A 29 5.28 9.90 10.27
C GLU A 29 5.10 9.38 8.84
N GLY A 30 6.20 9.09 8.18
CA GLY A 30 6.20 8.88 6.74
C GLY A 30 6.07 7.42 6.32
N ASP A 31 5.56 7.27 5.13
CA ASP A 31 5.61 6.02 4.38
C ASP A 31 7.03 5.72 3.91
N GLY A 32 7.31 4.47 3.64
CA GLY A 32 8.61 4.12 3.08
C GLY A 32 8.80 4.66 1.65
N LEU A 33 7.77 4.55 0.84
CA LEU A 33 7.64 5.14 -0.48
C LEU A 33 6.20 5.61 -0.67
N GLY A 34 6.04 6.88 -1.03
CA GLY A 34 4.73 7.47 -1.21
C GLY A 34 4.64 8.49 -2.32
N GLY A 35 3.43 8.97 -2.56
CA GLY A 35 3.15 10.06 -3.48
C GLY A 35 1.70 10.17 -3.88
N SER A 36 1.30 11.35 -4.33
CA SER A 36 -0.06 11.65 -4.81
C SER A 36 -0.06 12.79 -5.82
N GLY A 37 -1.16 12.91 -6.59
CA GLY A 37 -1.40 14.06 -7.46
C GLY A 37 -0.52 14.15 -8.70
N HIS A 38 0.21 13.10 -9.06
CA HIS A 38 1.07 13.05 -10.24
C HIS A 38 0.60 12.00 -11.26
N ARG A 39 1.22 11.98 -12.44
CA ARG A 39 0.85 11.08 -13.54
C ARG A 39 2.07 10.49 -14.25
N ASN A 40 1.83 9.43 -15.02
CA ASN A 40 2.87 8.70 -15.75
C ASN A 40 4.01 8.26 -14.81
N VAL A 41 3.69 7.50 -13.78
CA VAL A 41 4.67 7.05 -12.80
C VAL A 41 4.75 5.54 -12.77
N MET A 42 5.95 5.01 -12.73
CA MET A 42 6.20 3.58 -12.56
C MET A 42 7.15 3.34 -11.40
N VAL A 43 6.75 2.44 -10.50
CA VAL A 43 7.61 1.88 -9.45
C VAL A 43 7.83 0.40 -9.78
N ASP A 44 9.07 0.02 -10.06
CA ASP A 44 9.40 -1.27 -10.62
C ASP A 44 10.62 -1.90 -9.95
N HIS A 45 10.51 -3.18 -9.58
CA HIS A 45 11.58 -3.95 -8.93
C HIS A 45 12.19 -3.24 -7.70
N CYS A 46 11.36 -2.62 -6.90
CA CYS A 46 11.77 -1.96 -5.66
C CYS A 46 11.44 -2.80 -4.43
N SER A 47 12.13 -2.55 -3.33
CA SER A 47 11.75 -3.12 -2.04
C SER A 47 11.66 -2.06 -0.96
N VAL A 48 10.58 -2.11 -0.19
CA VAL A 48 10.28 -1.16 0.88
C VAL A 48 10.05 -1.93 2.17
N SER A 49 10.74 -1.55 3.23
CA SER A 49 10.58 -2.18 4.54
C SER A 49 10.87 -1.20 5.66
N TRP A 50 10.40 -1.56 6.88
CA TRP A 50 10.66 -0.82 8.11
C TRP A 50 10.10 0.60 8.11
N SER A 51 9.01 0.80 7.39
CA SER A 51 8.23 2.03 7.47
C SER A 51 7.50 2.10 8.81
N ILE A 52 7.25 3.31 9.26
CA ILE A 52 6.57 3.57 10.53
C ILE A 52 5.06 3.72 10.35
N ASP A 53 4.61 4.04 9.15
CA ASP A 53 3.21 3.98 8.72
C ASP A 53 3.08 2.94 7.59
N GLU A 54 2.85 3.29 6.35
CA GLU A 54 2.79 2.37 5.24
C GLU A 54 4.15 2.12 4.56
N CYS A 55 4.33 0.92 4.01
CA CYS A 55 5.49 0.66 3.16
C CYS A 55 5.37 1.38 1.81
N ILE A 56 4.30 1.14 1.06
CA ILE A 56 4.07 1.79 -0.24
C ILE A 56 2.68 2.41 -0.20
N SER A 57 2.61 3.74 -0.24
CA SER A 57 1.37 4.48 -0.17
C SER A 57 1.25 5.43 -1.35
N VAL A 58 0.51 5.00 -2.37
CA VAL A 58 0.33 5.75 -3.61
C VAL A 58 -1.14 5.80 -3.95
N TYR A 59 -1.66 6.99 -4.09
CA TYR A 59 -3.07 7.24 -4.38
C TYR A 59 -3.23 8.58 -5.10
N GLY A 60 -4.40 8.83 -5.71
CA GLY A 60 -4.65 10.09 -6.41
C GLY A 60 -3.70 10.38 -7.56
N MET A 61 -3.05 9.37 -8.09
CA MET A 61 -2.24 9.46 -9.31
C MET A 61 -3.02 8.98 -10.52
N THR A 62 -2.57 9.38 -11.70
CA THR A 62 -3.14 8.94 -12.98
C THR A 62 -2.07 8.23 -13.80
N ASP A 63 -2.46 7.14 -14.48
CA ASP A 63 -1.54 6.33 -15.28
C ASP A 63 -0.32 5.86 -14.49
N PHE A 64 -0.59 5.05 -13.50
CA PHE A 64 0.39 4.66 -12.49
C PHE A 64 0.55 3.14 -12.42
N THR A 65 1.78 2.67 -12.25
CA THR A 65 2.07 1.24 -12.09
C THR A 65 3.03 0.98 -10.92
N VAL A 66 2.66 0.02 -10.06
CA VAL A 66 3.59 -0.62 -9.11
C VAL A 66 3.70 -2.09 -9.47
N GLN A 67 4.90 -2.51 -9.84
CA GLN A 67 5.11 -3.89 -10.27
C GLN A 67 6.41 -4.49 -9.75
N TRP A 68 6.39 -5.82 -9.54
CA TRP A 68 7.55 -6.60 -9.13
C TRP A 68 8.25 -6.05 -7.89
N CYS A 69 7.48 -5.45 -7.01
CA CYS A 69 7.96 -4.83 -5.78
C CYS A 69 7.72 -5.72 -4.56
N ILE A 70 8.51 -5.49 -3.53
CA ILE A 70 8.34 -6.10 -2.21
C ILE A 70 8.02 -5.01 -1.20
N ALA A 71 6.84 -5.05 -0.60
CA ALA A 71 6.46 -4.25 0.56
C ALA A 71 6.39 -5.19 1.78
N SER A 72 7.29 -5.05 2.74
CA SER A 72 7.34 -6.02 3.84
C SER A 72 7.86 -5.45 5.15
N HIS A 73 7.41 -6.05 6.27
CA HIS A 73 7.96 -5.78 7.61
C HIS A 73 7.91 -4.29 8.00
N SER A 74 6.76 -3.65 7.86
CA SER A 74 6.52 -2.35 8.49
C SER A 74 6.59 -2.47 10.02
N LEU A 75 6.99 -1.42 10.70
CA LEU A 75 7.25 -1.41 12.14
C LEU A 75 5.95 -1.13 12.90
N HIS A 76 5.48 -2.10 13.68
CA HIS A 76 4.24 -1.97 14.44
C HIS A 76 4.36 -0.98 15.61
N SER A 77 5.40 -1.10 16.40
CA SER A 77 5.63 -0.30 17.61
C SER A 77 6.79 0.66 17.41
N SER A 78 6.65 1.56 16.45
CA SER A 78 7.72 2.45 16.00
C SER A 78 7.74 3.84 16.67
N GLY A 79 6.85 4.09 17.64
CA GLY A 79 6.71 5.41 18.23
C GLY A 79 5.95 6.41 17.36
N HIS A 80 5.20 5.96 16.38
CA HIS A 80 4.30 6.80 15.58
C HIS A 80 3.33 7.57 16.47
N GLN A 81 3.11 8.88 16.22
CA GLN A 81 2.34 9.76 17.11
C GLN A 81 0.89 9.27 17.33
N LYS A 82 0.29 8.61 16.35
CA LYS A 82 -1.07 8.05 16.45
C LYS A 82 -1.10 6.66 17.10
N GLY A 83 0.00 6.19 17.66
CA GLY A 83 0.10 4.86 18.26
C GLY A 83 0.60 3.79 17.28
N ALA A 84 0.31 2.53 17.59
CA ALA A 84 0.81 1.39 16.84
C ALA A 84 0.29 1.37 15.39
N HIS A 85 1.18 1.24 14.42
CA HIS A 85 0.91 1.20 12.98
C HIS A 85 1.49 -0.07 12.34
N GLY A 86 2.30 0.04 11.31
CA GLY A 86 2.91 -1.10 10.65
C GLY A 86 2.08 -1.66 9.51
N TYR A 87 1.80 -0.81 8.52
CA TYR A 87 0.88 -1.10 7.42
C TYR A 87 1.59 -1.40 6.11
N GLY A 88 0.91 -2.14 5.24
CA GLY A 88 1.44 -2.51 3.93
C GLY A 88 1.38 -1.37 2.94
N GLY A 89 0.20 -0.84 2.67
CA GLY A 89 0.06 0.27 1.73
C GLY A 89 -1.37 0.76 1.56
N ASN A 90 -1.47 2.01 1.19
CA ASN A 90 -2.69 2.65 0.76
C ASN A 90 -2.62 2.85 -0.76
N TRP A 91 -3.40 2.08 -1.51
CA TRP A 91 -3.28 1.95 -2.96
C TRP A 91 -4.53 2.47 -3.66
N GLY A 92 -4.34 3.38 -4.59
CA GLY A 92 -5.41 3.98 -5.38
C GLY A 92 -4.89 4.56 -6.69
N GLY A 93 -5.68 5.42 -7.32
CA GLY A 93 -5.36 6.10 -8.55
C GLY A 93 -6.25 5.71 -9.73
N SER A 94 -6.23 6.52 -10.78
CA SER A 94 -6.98 6.31 -12.01
C SER A 94 -6.08 5.82 -13.14
N GLY A 95 -6.45 4.73 -13.82
CA GLY A 95 -5.55 4.03 -14.71
C GLY A 95 -4.38 3.37 -13.98
N ALA A 96 -4.61 3.03 -12.71
CA ALA A 96 -3.57 2.46 -11.84
C ALA A 96 -3.50 0.95 -11.95
N SER A 97 -2.31 0.39 -11.92
CA SER A 97 -2.08 -1.05 -11.92
C SER A 97 -1.07 -1.45 -10.85
N TYR A 98 -1.47 -2.41 -10.02
CA TYR A 98 -0.61 -2.98 -8.98
C TYR A 98 -0.51 -4.48 -9.22
N HIS A 99 0.62 -4.94 -9.72
CA HIS A 99 0.74 -6.34 -10.10
C HIS A 99 2.11 -6.97 -9.83
N HIS A 100 2.11 -8.28 -9.64
CA HIS A 100 3.31 -9.09 -9.39
C HIS A 100 4.10 -8.60 -8.17
N ASN A 101 3.42 -8.07 -7.16
CA ASN A 101 4.06 -7.61 -5.94
C ASN A 101 3.94 -8.65 -4.82
N LEU A 102 4.89 -8.62 -3.91
CA LEU A 102 4.81 -9.30 -2.61
C LEU A 102 4.51 -8.27 -1.52
N VAL A 103 3.37 -8.42 -0.85
CA VAL A 103 3.00 -7.64 0.34
C VAL A 103 2.99 -8.58 1.54
N ALA A 104 3.88 -8.40 2.49
CA ALA A 104 4.06 -9.41 3.53
C ALA A 104 4.41 -8.85 4.92
N ASN A 105 3.89 -9.50 5.97
CA ASN A 105 4.22 -9.21 7.36
C ASN A 105 3.85 -7.79 7.78
N HIS A 106 2.59 -7.45 7.63
CA HIS A 106 2.01 -6.18 8.04
C HIS A 106 0.85 -6.40 9.00
N THR A 107 0.58 -5.43 9.84
CA THR A 107 -0.56 -5.49 10.77
C THR A 107 -1.89 -5.27 10.09
N SER A 108 -1.93 -4.47 9.03
CA SER A 108 -3.12 -4.17 8.23
C SER A 108 -2.74 -3.51 6.90
N ARG A 109 -3.74 -3.05 6.14
CA ARG A 109 -3.58 -2.35 4.85
C ARG A 109 -2.75 -3.14 3.84
N THR A 110 -3.21 -4.34 3.49
CA THR A 110 -2.47 -5.26 2.60
C THR A 110 -3.21 -5.60 1.29
N PRO A 111 -3.57 -4.62 0.47
CA PRO A 111 -3.57 -3.18 0.72
C PRO A 111 -4.90 -2.64 1.27
N ARG A 112 -4.94 -1.40 1.74
CA ARG A 112 -6.14 -0.60 1.75
C ARG A 112 -6.31 0.01 0.34
N LEU A 113 -7.51 -0.08 -0.21
CA LEU A 113 -7.84 0.46 -1.53
C LEU A 113 -8.35 1.90 -1.35
N GLY A 114 -7.62 2.86 -1.91
CA GLY A 114 -7.91 4.28 -1.83
C GLY A 114 -7.79 4.90 -0.44
N PRO A 115 -7.58 6.20 -0.33
CA PRO A 115 -7.31 6.86 0.94
C PRO A 115 -8.59 7.11 1.77
N SER A 116 -9.67 7.54 1.14
CA SER A 116 -10.90 7.92 1.83
C SER A 116 -12.07 8.07 0.86
N PRO A 117 -13.29 7.69 1.27
CA PRO A 117 -14.49 7.89 0.45
C PRO A 117 -14.80 9.36 0.16
N HIS A 118 -14.18 10.28 0.87
CA HIS A 118 -14.42 11.71 0.70
C HIS A 118 -13.43 12.40 -0.26
N THR A 119 -12.33 11.74 -0.58
CA THR A 119 -11.25 12.35 -1.35
C THR A 119 -11.06 11.74 -2.73
N GLN A 120 -11.53 10.53 -2.96
CA GLN A 120 -11.27 9.78 -4.18
C GLN A 120 -12.47 8.89 -4.52
N THR A 121 -13.34 9.37 -5.38
CA THR A 121 -14.64 8.70 -5.64
C THR A 121 -14.76 8.05 -7.00
N ASP A 122 -13.83 8.25 -7.90
CA ASP A 122 -13.91 7.79 -9.30
C ASP A 122 -12.63 7.10 -9.80
N GLU A 123 -11.75 6.73 -8.89
CA GLU A 123 -10.53 6.02 -9.24
C GLU A 123 -10.83 4.65 -9.87
N ARG A 124 -9.99 4.26 -10.82
CA ARG A 124 -10.07 2.96 -11.51
C ARG A 124 -8.73 2.27 -11.43
N MET A 125 -8.68 1.15 -10.75
CA MET A 125 -7.44 0.42 -10.56
C MET A 125 -7.58 -1.07 -10.82
N ASP A 126 -6.44 -1.66 -11.07
CA ASP A 126 -6.26 -3.07 -11.32
C ASP A 126 -5.29 -3.68 -10.31
N LEU A 127 -5.77 -4.61 -9.51
CA LEU A 127 -4.99 -5.34 -8.51
C LEU A 127 -4.90 -6.80 -8.95
N ARG A 128 -3.76 -7.22 -9.50
CA ARG A 128 -3.64 -8.56 -10.06
C ARG A 128 -2.30 -9.25 -9.80
N ASN A 129 -2.34 -10.56 -9.74
CA ASN A 129 -1.14 -11.41 -9.67
C ASN A 129 -0.21 -11.04 -8.50
N ASN A 130 -0.74 -10.52 -7.39
CA ASN A 130 0.06 -10.22 -6.21
C ASN A 130 0.03 -11.39 -5.22
N VAL A 131 1.05 -11.48 -4.41
CA VAL A 131 1.11 -12.35 -3.24
C VAL A 131 0.96 -11.50 -1.99
N ILE A 132 -0.07 -11.78 -1.20
CA ILE A 132 -0.34 -11.13 0.07
C ILE A 132 -0.17 -12.20 1.18
N TYR A 133 0.85 -12.03 2.02
CA TYR A 133 1.20 -13.02 3.01
C TYR A 133 1.26 -12.44 4.43
N ASN A 134 0.78 -13.23 5.39
CA ASN A 134 0.88 -12.92 6.82
C ASN A 134 0.36 -11.52 7.16
N TYR A 135 -0.80 -11.19 6.61
CA TYR A 135 -1.55 -9.98 6.95
C TYR A 135 -2.17 -10.11 8.36
N GLY A 136 -2.15 -9.04 9.13
CA GLY A 136 -2.67 -9.08 10.51
C GLY A 136 -4.20 -9.10 10.55
N SER A 137 -4.82 -7.97 10.32
CA SER A 137 -6.27 -7.83 10.51
C SER A 137 -7.11 -7.90 9.24
N ASN A 138 -6.60 -7.46 8.10
CA ASN A 138 -7.32 -7.48 6.82
C ASN A 138 -6.37 -7.77 5.67
N GLY A 139 -6.75 -8.68 4.79
CA GLY A 139 -6.02 -8.97 3.56
C GLY A 139 -6.08 -7.79 2.60
N CYS A 140 -7.28 -7.43 2.17
CA CYS A 140 -7.54 -6.28 1.29
C CYS A 140 -8.87 -5.66 1.68
N TYR A 141 -8.97 -4.33 1.73
CA TYR A 141 -10.22 -3.65 2.09
C TYR A 141 -10.25 -2.21 1.58
N GLY A 142 -11.41 -1.56 1.71
CA GLY A 142 -11.61 -0.20 1.23
C GLY A 142 -12.22 -0.19 -0.17
N GLY A 143 -11.85 0.77 -1.00
CA GLY A 143 -12.34 0.89 -2.37
C GLY A 143 -13.66 1.63 -2.50
N GLU A 144 -14.05 2.38 -1.49
CA GLU A 144 -15.28 3.14 -1.45
C GLU A 144 -15.33 4.16 -2.60
N GLY A 145 -16.30 3.99 -3.50
CA GLY A 145 -16.48 4.84 -4.69
C GLY A 145 -15.51 4.56 -5.85
N MET A 146 -14.62 3.57 -5.72
CA MET A 146 -13.69 3.18 -6.77
C MET A 146 -14.28 2.07 -7.66
N THR A 147 -13.71 1.93 -8.84
CA THR A 147 -13.87 0.71 -9.67
C THR A 147 -12.55 -0.07 -9.59
N VAL A 148 -12.60 -1.28 -9.07
CA VAL A 148 -11.41 -2.11 -8.85
C VAL A 148 -11.57 -3.49 -9.46
N ASN A 149 -10.60 -3.92 -10.25
CA ASN A 149 -10.44 -5.31 -10.64
C ASN A 149 -9.51 -6.02 -9.64
N ILE A 150 -9.98 -7.07 -8.99
CA ILE A 150 -9.17 -7.91 -8.09
C ILE A 150 -9.06 -9.29 -8.75
N VAL A 151 -7.94 -9.57 -9.40
CA VAL A 151 -7.79 -10.75 -10.26
C VAL A 151 -6.53 -11.52 -9.93
N ASN A 152 -6.68 -12.83 -9.73
CA ASN A 152 -5.57 -13.76 -9.60
C ASN A 152 -4.53 -13.38 -8.53
N ASN A 153 -4.97 -12.78 -7.42
CA ASN A 153 -4.10 -12.54 -6.27
C ASN A 153 -4.12 -13.75 -5.33
N TYR A 154 -2.97 -14.05 -4.73
CA TYR A 154 -2.82 -15.12 -3.77
C TYR A 154 -2.71 -14.57 -2.35
N PHE A 155 -3.70 -14.86 -1.53
CA PHE A 155 -3.75 -14.47 -0.12
C PHE A 155 -3.40 -15.67 0.75
N LYS A 156 -2.37 -15.55 1.56
CA LYS A 156 -1.93 -16.60 2.47
C LYS A 156 -1.88 -16.08 3.91
N PRO A 157 -2.77 -16.54 4.78
CA PRO A 157 -2.66 -16.29 6.22
C PRO A 157 -1.32 -16.78 6.78
N GLY A 158 -0.85 -16.12 7.82
CA GLY A 158 0.38 -16.47 8.51
C GLY A 158 0.22 -16.41 10.04
N LYS A 159 1.33 -16.42 10.75
CA LYS A 159 1.31 -16.45 12.22
C LYS A 159 0.67 -15.25 12.89
N THR A 160 0.69 -14.09 12.24
CA THR A 160 0.12 -12.85 12.77
C THR A 160 -1.28 -12.56 12.26
N THR A 161 -1.80 -13.37 11.34
CA THR A 161 -3.17 -13.24 10.87
C THR A 161 -4.13 -13.64 11.98
N ASN A 162 -4.81 -12.68 12.55
CA ASN A 162 -5.54 -12.84 13.80
C ASN A 162 -7.05 -12.67 13.68
N THR A 163 -7.54 -12.01 12.65
CA THR A 163 -8.97 -11.79 12.44
C THR A 163 -9.39 -12.26 11.06
N MET A 164 -10.40 -13.12 11.03
CA MET A 164 -11.01 -13.61 9.78
C MET A 164 -9.96 -14.03 8.73
N PRO A 165 -9.14 -15.04 9.01
CA PRO A 165 -8.08 -15.45 8.08
C PRO A 165 -8.62 -15.88 6.71
N GLU A 166 -9.87 -16.31 6.65
CA GLU A 166 -10.60 -16.63 5.43
C GLU A 166 -11.11 -15.40 4.68
N ARG A 167 -11.13 -14.22 5.31
CA ARG A 167 -11.58 -12.98 4.69
C ARG A 167 -10.46 -12.36 3.86
N ILE A 168 -10.43 -12.71 2.61
CA ILE A 168 -9.41 -12.27 1.66
C ILE A 168 -9.57 -10.78 1.32
N ALA A 169 -10.78 -10.36 1.03
CA ALA A 169 -11.08 -8.98 0.67
C ALA A 169 -12.37 -8.50 1.36
N GLY A 170 -12.35 -7.26 1.81
CA GLY A 170 -13.49 -6.58 2.40
C GLY A 170 -13.69 -5.21 1.74
N PRO A 171 -14.15 -5.16 0.47
CA PRO A 171 -14.36 -3.90 -0.21
C PRO A 171 -15.42 -3.07 0.51
N GLY A 172 -15.20 -1.78 0.56
CA GLY A 172 -16.20 -0.83 1.01
C GLY A 172 -17.34 -0.75 0.01
N ILE A 173 -18.55 -0.91 0.51
CA ILE A 173 -19.76 -0.72 -0.31
C ILE A 173 -20.28 0.68 -0.05
N ARG A 174 -20.35 1.48 -1.09
CA ARG A 174 -21.09 2.74 -1.03
C ARG A 174 -22.53 2.45 -1.40
N THR A 175 -23.44 2.65 -0.46
CA THR A 175 -24.87 2.65 -0.78
C THR A 175 -25.15 3.89 -1.61
N VAL A 176 -25.66 3.69 -2.81
CA VAL A 176 -26.13 4.77 -3.70
C VAL A 176 -27.54 5.17 -3.26
#